data_d95c2646a1cc4ccd9f7b7ba80ad585de
#
_entry.id   d95c2646a1cc4ccd9f7b7ba80ad585de
#
_cell.length_a   1.000
_cell.length_b   1.000
_cell.length_c   1.000
_cell.angle_alpha   90.00
_cell.angle_beta   90.00
_cell.angle_gamma   90.00
#
_symmetry.space_group_name_H-M   'P 1'
#
loop_
_entity.id
_entity.type
_entity.pdbx_description
1 polymer ?
#
loop_
_entity_poly.entity_id
_entity_poly.type
_entity_poly.pdbx_seq_one_letter_code
_entity_poly.pdbx_strand_id
1 'polypeptide(L)'
;HCRHKIFNAEWEIDNIKEEKSLFDLIKDTSKKNSRELISAYKDNSAVIKGTREKVLEPSNDNLYLEKEYELNSIIKVETHNHPTAISPFPGAATGSGGEIRDEGATGTGAKPKFGIVGFNVSNLRVNEKNDWEKTLLLPNRIASPIQIMIEAPIGAASFNNEFGRPCTLGYFRVLETAFINNRAFGYHKPIMLAGGIGTIKSRDSLKGVITENFLIVVIGGPSMLIGLGGGAASSMSSGESDESLDYASVQRDNAEMERRCQEVINSCTCKDENIIKFIHDVGAGGLSNAIPELANDTNLGIEIDFNAIPVADKNMTPMEIWCNESQERYVLAIGENDLEDFKSICKRERCPFSVVGKTVNEKSIKLIDGPTSHVDVPLGMLFGDLPKTKIKTVTKDTKEFETLEPKIDLENDLELVLRHPSVSSKQFLITIGDRSVGGLTVRDQMIGRYQVPTSNYALSSSSFISKRGEVAAIGEKPQIAIFNPSASLR
;
A
#
# COMPACT_ATOMS: atom_id res chain seq x y z
N HIS A 1 -16.83 5.41 -8.31
CA HIS A 1 -16.40 6.80 -8.42
C HIS A 1 -14.93 6.93 -8.06
N CYS A 2 -14.16 7.61 -8.93
CA CYS A 2 -12.76 7.91 -8.65
C CYS A 2 -12.69 8.90 -7.47
N ARG A 3 -12.26 8.42 -6.28
CA ARG A 3 -12.18 9.25 -5.07
C ARG A 3 -11.23 10.42 -5.23
N HIS A 4 -10.14 10.28 -6.01
CA HIS A 4 -9.23 11.38 -6.32
C HIS A 4 -9.94 12.58 -6.95
N LYS A 5 -10.92 12.35 -7.85
CA LYS A 5 -11.73 13.42 -8.44
C LYS A 5 -12.56 14.16 -7.41
N ILE A 6 -13.06 13.46 -6.38
CA ILE A 6 -13.84 14.06 -5.29
C ILE A 6 -12.93 14.85 -4.35
N PHE A 7 -11.80 14.26 -3.94
CA PHE A 7 -10.87 14.89 -3.01
C PHE A 7 -10.16 16.11 -3.60
N ASN A 8 -9.91 16.12 -4.91
CA ASN A 8 -9.31 17.25 -5.62
C ASN A 8 -10.33 18.18 -6.28
N ALA A 9 -11.64 17.96 -6.08
CA ALA A 9 -12.70 18.77 -6.66
C ALA A 9 -12.72 20.21 -6.13
N GLU A 10 -13.26 21.12 -6.93
CA GLU A 10 -13.70 22.43 -6.47
C GLU A 10 -15.07 22.29 -5.82
N TRP A 11 -15.19 22.72 -4.57
CA TRP A 11 -16.42 22.61 -3.79
C TRP A 11 -17.14 23.95 -3.68
N GLU A 12 -18.44 23.92 -3.84
CA GLU A 12 -19.35 25.01 -3.56
C GLU A 12 -20.42 24.50 -2.58
N ILE A 13 -20.37 24.98 -1.33
CA ILE A 13 -21.25 24.55 -0.24
C ILE A 13 -22.18 25.72 0.08
N ASP A 14 -23.48 25.53 0.01
CA ASP A 14 -24.50 26.57 0.27
C ASP A 14 -24.27 27.86 -0.56
N ASN A 15 -23.87 27.69 -1.83
CA ASN A 15 -23.47 28.75 -2.77
C ASN A 15 -22.21 29.53 -2.38
N ILE A 16 -21.42 29.04 -1.42
CA ILE A 16 -20.12 29.58 -1.06
C ILE A 16 -19.04 28.68 -1.67
N LYS A 17 -18.15 29.26 -2.47
CA LYS A 17 -17.02 28.55 -3.05
C LYS A 17 -15.96 28.33 -1.98
N GLU A 18 -15.57 27.08 -1.76
CA GLU A 18 -14.46 26.73 -0.88
C GLU A 18 -13.13 27.02 -1.56
N GLU A 19 -12.19 27.62 -0.81
CA GLU A 19 -10.87 27.97 -1.32
C GLU A 19 -9.95 26.74 -1.49
N LYS A 20 -10.21 25.68 -0.72
CA LYS A 20 -9.37 24.49 -0.65
C LYS A 20 -10.16 23.24 -1.02
N SER A 21 -9.49 22.36 -1.74
CA SER A 21 -10.01 21.00 -1.94
C SER A 21 -9.94 20.18 -0.62
N LEU A 22 -10.65 19.06 -0.54
CA LEU A 22 -10.57 18.16 0.61
C LEU A 22 -9.13 17.64 0.80
N PHE A 23 -8.42 17.42 -0.29
CA PHE A 23 -7.03 16.95 -0.22
C PHE A 23 -6.09 18.04 0.29
N ASP A 24 -6.32 19.30 -0.06
CA ASP A 24 -5.54 20.43 0.49
C ASP A 24 -5.75 20.57 2.00
N LEU A 25 -6.96 20.34 2.51
CA LEU A 25 -7.24 20.34 3.95
C LEU A 25 -6.46 19.24 4.68
N ILE A 26 -6.37 18.04 4.10
CA ILE A 26 -5.57 16.94 4.65
C ILE A 26 -4.09 17.34 4.66
N LYS A 27 -3.54 17.85 3.55
CA LYS A 27 -2.14 18.27 3.44
C LYS A 27 -1.79 19.42 4.40
N ASP A 28 -2.73 20.29 4.72
CA ASP A 28 -2.51 21.41 5.66
C ASP A 28 -2.14 20.94 7.06
N THR A 29 -2.60 19.76 7.49
CA THR A 29 -2.22 19.18 8.78
C THR A 29 -0.71 18.94 8.84
N SER A 30 -0.14 18.39 7.77
CA SER A 30 1.29 18.12 7.63
C SER A 30 2.09 19.42 7.51
N LYS A 31 1.59 20.40 6.75
CA LYS A 31 2.25 21.72 6.61
C LYS A 31 2.34 22.47 7.94
N LYS A 32 1.27 22.41 8.77
CA LYS A 32 1.22 23.06 10.08
C LYS A 32 2.10 22.38 11.13
N ASN A 33 2.40 21.09 10.95
CA ASN A 33 3.18 20.27 11.88
C ASN A 33 4.37 19.60 11.18
N SER A 34 5.11 20.38 10.37
CA SER A 34 6.19 19.87 9.52
C SER A 34 7.52 19.63 10.23
N ARG A 35 7.66 19.95 11.53
CA ARG A 35 8.94 19.93 12.24
C ARG A 35 9.67 18.59 12.16
N GLU A 36 8.95 17.50 12.30
CA GLU A 36 9.50 16.14 12.30
C GLU A 36 9.18 15.39 11.00
N LEU A 37 8.58 16.04 10.00
CA LEU A 37 8.20 15.46 8.73
C LEU A 37 9.24 15.80 7.66
N ILE A 38 9.88 14.76 7.10
CA ILE A 38 10.87 14.91 6.01
C ILE A 38 10.15 14.88 4.66
N SER A 39 9.25 13.91 4.45
CA SER A 39 8.47 13.79 3.21
C SER A 39 7.07 13.26 3.51
N ALA A 40 6.05 13.83 2.85
CA ALA A 40 4.70 13.27 2.78
C ALA A 40 4.02 13.71 1.49
N TYR A 41 3.22 12.83 0.90
CA TYR A 41 2.46 13.03 -0.34
C TYR A 41 3.31 13.34 -1.59
N LYS A 42 4.59 12.99 -1.58
CA LYS A 42 5.55 13.22 -2.67
C LYS A 42 6.32 11.97 -3.07
N ASP A 43 6.22 10.91 -2.31
CA ASP A 43 6.92 9.65 -2.49
C ASP A 43 5.99 8.50 -2.09
N ASN A 44 6.41 7.28 -2.30
CA ASN A 44 5.65 6.05 -2.00
C ASN A 44 5.20 5.97 -0.53
N SER A 45 6.02 6.45 0.41
CA SER A 45 5.71 6.48 1.84
C SER A 45 5.98 7.86 2.46
N ALA A 46 5.38 8.12 3.61
CA ALA A 46 5.77 9.25 4.43
C ALA A 46 7.06 8.93 5.19
N VAL A 47 7.95 9.93 5.31
CA VAL A 47 9.22 9.84 6.04
C VAL A 47 9.19 10.79 7.22
N ILE A 48 9.33 10.26 8.42
CA ILE A 48 9.35 10.98 9.69
C ILE A 48 10.76 10.94 10.25
N LYS A 49 11.23 12.06 10.75
CA LYS A 49 12.55 12.18 11.34
C LYS A 49 12.71 11.23 12.53
N GLY A 50 13.79 10.47 12.48
CA GLY A 50 14.16 9.54 13.52
C GLY A 50 15.33 10.04 14.36
N THR A 51 16.18 9.11 14.76
CA THR A 51 17.30 9.36 15.67
C THR A 51 18.58 8.67 15.17
N ARG A 52 19.69 9.09 15.76
CA ARG A 52 20.98 8.48 15.50
C ARG A 52 21.05 7.12 16.22
N GLU A 53 21.28 6.05 15.44
CA GLU A 53 21.21 4.67 15.88
C GLU A 53 22.39 3.86 15.38
N LYS A 54 22.80 2.89 16.19
CA LYS A 54 23.75 1.88 15.80
C LYS A 54 23.03 0.72 15.11
N VAL A 55 23.58 0.28 14.00
CA VAL A 55 23.05 -0.85 13.20
C VAL A 55 24.15 -1.84 12.90
N LEU A 56 23.78 -3.10 12.69
CA LEU A 56 24.68 -4.13 12.15
C LEU A 56 24.44 -4.25 10.65
N GLU A 57 25.49 -4.02 9.87
CA GLU A 57 25.43 -4.14 8.41
C GLU A 57 26.56 -5.03 7.87
N PRO A 58 26.29 -5.77 6.78
CA PRO A 58 27.33 -6.56 6.14
C PRO A 58 28.42 -5.64 5.53
N SER A 59 29.66 -6.04 5.67
CA SER A 59 30.81 -5.42 5.01
C SER A 59 31.21 -6.19 3.74
N ASN A 60 32.12 -5.61 2.97
CA ASN A 60 32.68 -6.28 1.79
C ASN A 60 33.45 -7.58 2.13
N ASP A 61 33.90 -7.72 3.37
CA ASP A 61 34.63 -8.91 3.87
C ASP A 61 33.67 -9.98 4.43
N ASN A 62 32.38 -9.91 4.16
CA ASN A 62 31.33 -10.81 4.67
C ASN A 62 31.22 -10.84 6.20
N LEU A 63 31.65 -9.79 6.87
CA LEU A 63 31.47 -9.59 8.31
C LEU A 63 30.35 -8.61 8.57
N TYR A 64 29.65 -8.77 9.70
CA TYR A 64 28.72 -7.75 10.18
C TYR A 64 29.49 -6.74 11.03
N LEU A 65 29.43 -5.47 10.63
CA LEU A 65 30.06 -4.37 11.34
C LEU A 65 29.01 -3.46 11.97
N GLU A 66 29.33 -2.94 13.14
CA GLU A 66 28.56 -1.88 13.78
C GLU A 66 28.83 -0.57 13.03
N LYS A 67 27.75 0.03 12.51
CA LYS A 67 27.76 1.36 11.89
C LYS A 67 26.74 2.25 12.57
N GLU A 68 26.90 3.56 12.46
CA GLU A 68 26.02 4.53 13.08
C GLU A 68 25.42 5.47 12.02
N TYR A 69 24.09 5.55 11.99
CA TYR A 69 23.34 6.37 11.06
C TYR A 69 22.24 7.15 11.77
N GLU A 70 21.83 8.26 11.21
CA GLU A 70 20.53 8.85 11.47
C GLU A 70 19.49 8.02 10.72
N LEU A 71 18.66 7.27 11.48
CA LEU A 71 17.59 6.43 10.95
C LEU A 71 16.26 7.14 11.10
N ASN A 72 15.59 7.36 9.98
CA ASN A 72 14.24 7.88 9.92
C ASN A 72 13.23 6.74 9.87
N SER A 73 12.01 7.00 10.32
CA SER A 73 10.90 6.06 10.21
C SER A 73 10.10 6.34 8.95
N ILE A 74 9.72 5.31 8.23
CA ILE A 74 8.76 5.37 7.14
C ILE A 74 7.42 4.78 7.59
N ILE A 75 6.33 5.29 7.04
CA ILE A 75 5.00 4.75 7.23
C ILE A 75 4.22 4.79 5.92
N LYS A 76 3.64 3.65 5.57
CA LYS A 76 2.73 3.48 4.43
C LYS A 76 1.44 2.83 4.90
N VAL A 77 0.33 3.30 4.37
CA VAL A 77 -0.98 2.65 4.50
C VAL A 77 -1.69 2.76 3.17
N GLU A 78 -2.18 1.64 2.67
CA GLU A 78 -2.88 1.53 1.41
C GLU A 78 -4.11 0.63 1.52
N THR A 79 -5.03 0.71 0.56
CA THR A 79 -6.20 -0.15 0.53
C THR A 79 -6.23 -0.99 -0.75
N HIS A 80 -6.54 -2.28 -0.61
CA HIS A 80 -6.67 -3.22 -1.73
C HIS A 80 -8.07 -3.84 -1.76
N ASN A 81 -9.08 -2.98 -1.91
CA ASN A 81 -10.49 -3.30 -1.66
C ASN A 81 -11.12 -4.18 -2.74
N HIS A 82 -10.96 -3.80 -4.02
CA HIS A 82 -11.62 -4.49 -5.13
C HIS A 82 -11.11 -5.92 -5.33
N PRO A 83 -9.80 -6.17 -5.45
CA PRO A 83 -9.29 -7.54 -5.58
C PRO A 83 -9.67 -8.43 -4.39
N THR A 84 -9.63 -7.88 -3.16
CA THR A 84 -10.07 -8.61 -1.95
C THR A 84 -11.56 -8.93 -1.97
N ALA A 85 -12.39 -8.06 -2.56
CA ALA A 85 -13.82 -8.31 -2.73
C ALA A 85 -14.11 -9.44 -3.71
N ILE A 86 -13.34 -9.55 -4.79
CA ILE A 86 -13.53 -10.55 -5.83
C ILE A 86 -12.93 -11.90 -5.44
N SER A 87 -11.69 -11.89 -4.95
CA SER A 87 -10.92 -13.07 -4.56
C SER A 87 -10.15 -12.79 -3.27
N PRO A 88 -10.72 -13.09 -2.09
CA PRO A 88 -10.21 -12.58 -0.82
C PRO A 88 -8.77 -12.97 -0.50
N PHE A 89 -8.38 -14.23 -0.72
CA PHE A 89 -7.01 -14.69 -0.42
C PHE A 89 -5.96 -13.99 -1.31
N PRO A 90 -5.98 -14.12 -2.66
CA PRO A 90 -4.97 -13.49 -3.50
C PRO A 90 -5.06 -11.97 -3.47
N GLY A 91 -6.27 -11.41 -3.34
CA GLY A 91 -6.46 -9.96 -3.24
C GLY A 91 -5.83 -9.35 -2.00
N ALA A 92 -5.90 -10.01 -0.85
CA ALA A 92 -5.27 -9.55 0.37
C ALA A 92 -3.76 -9.82 0.40
N ALA A 93 -3.31 -10.94 -0.20
CA ALA A 93 -1.89 -11.25 -0.36
C ALA A 93 -1.18 -10.18 -1.19
N THR A 94 -1.68 -9.90 -2.39
CA THR A 94 -1.10 -8.89 -3.28
C THR A 94 -1.24 -7.46 -2.74
N GLY A 95 -2.27 -7.18 -1.92
CA GLY A 95 -2.39 -5.91 -1.21
C GLY A 95 -1.25 -5.71 -0.21
N SER A 96 -0.87 -6.76 0.52
CA SER A 96 0.30 -6.70 1.41
C SER A 96 1.60 -6.55 0.64
N GLY A 97 1.75 -7.24 -0.50
CA GLY A 97 2.93 -7.09 -1.36
C GLY A 97 3.06 -5.69 -1.94
N GLY A 98 1.97 -5.10 -2.43
CA GLY A 98 1.97 -3.73 -2.96
C GLY A 98 2.43 -2.70 -1.93
N GLU A 99 1.97 -2.83 -0.71
CA GLU A 99 2.34 -1.93 0.37
C GLU A 99 3.83 -2.10 0.78
N ILE A 100 4.35 -3.33 0.82
CA ILE A 100 5.77 -3.60 1.07
C ILE A 100 6.66 -3.00 -0.02
N ARG A 101 6.23 -3.08 -1.29
CA ARG A 101 6.97 -2.47 -2.40
C ARG A 101 7.06 -0.96 -2.26
N ASP A 102 5.97 -0.31 -1.87
CA ASP A 102 5.97 1.12 -1.61
C ASP A 102 6.94 1.52 -0.49
N GLU A 103 6.97 0.73 0.60
CA GLU A 103 7.98 0.95 1.64
C GLU A 103 9.39 0.84 1.05
N GLY A 104 9.68 -0.26 0.34
CA GLY A 104 11.00 -0.53 -0.26
C GLY A 104 11.43 0.52 -1.28
N ALA A 105 10.47 1.10 -2.04
CA ALA A 105 10.71 2.11 -3.06
C ALA A 105 10.80 3.54 -2.51
N THR A 106 10.65 3.76 -1.21
CA THR A 106 10.73 5.10 -0.60
C THR A 106 12.16 5.65 -0.66
N GLY A 107 12.31 6.91 -1.02
CA GLY A 107 13.60 7.56 -1.18
C GLY A 107 14.47 6.88 -2.25
N THR A 108 15.66 6.46 -1.89
CA THR A 108 16.54 5.63 -2.73
C THR A 108 16.64 4.18 -2.23
N GLY A 109 15.68 3.77 -1.40
CA GLY A 109 15.54 2.43 -0.84
C GLY A 109 15.40 2.43 0.67
N ALA A 110 14.30 1.87 1.17
CA ALA A 110 14.02 1.74 2.58
C ALA A 110 13.87 0.27 2.99
N LYS A 111 13.84 0.02 4.30
CA LYS A 111 13.75 -1.32 4.87
C LYS A 111 12.43 -1.51 5.62
N PRO A 112 11.47 -2.28 5.08
CA PRO A 112 10.26 -2.68 5.77
C PRO A 112 10.57 -3.43 7.07
N LYS A 113 9.85 -3.14 8.17
CA LYS A 113 10.10 -3.76 9.48
C LYS A 113 8.92 -4.57 9.99
N PHE A 114 7.73 -3.99 10.06
CA PHE A 114 6.55 -4.71 10.49
C PHE A 114 5.29 -4.20 9.79
N GLY A 115 4.36 -5.11 9.59
CA GLY A 115 3.12 -4.88 8.88
C GLY A 115 1.92 -4.59 9.78
N ILE A 116 0.94 -3.94 9.17
CA ILE A 116 -0.37 -3.60 9.70
C ILE A 116 -1.41 -4.13 8.72
N VAL A 117 -2.40 -4.89 9.22
CA VAL A 117 -3.47 -5.42 8.36
C VAL A 117 -4.84 -5.19 9.01
N GLY A 118 -5.74 -4.55 8.28
CA GLY A 118 -7.07 -4.24 8.79
C GLY A 118 -8.18 -4.58 7.79
N PHE A 119 -9.33 -5.01 8.31
CA PHE A 119 -10.48 -5.34 7.50
C PHE A 119 -11.76 -4.69 8.01
N ASN A 120 -12.52 -4.09 7.08
CA ASN A 120 -13.89 -3.67 7.31
C ASN A 120 -14.79 -4.43 6.35
N VAL A 121 -15.80 -5.10 6.87
CA VAL A 121 -16.79 -5.86 6.08
C VAL A 121 -18.20 -5.56 6.53
N SER A 122 -19.21 -5.96 5.74
CA SER A 122 -20.60 -5.98 6.15
C SER A 122 -20.85 -7.08 7.19
N ASN A 123 -22.07 -7.18 7.68
CA ASN A 123 -22.47 -8.20 8.66
C ASN A 123 -22.14 -9.60 8.18
N LEU A 124 -21.55 -10.41 9.06
CA LEU A 124 -21.06 -11.74 8.73
C LEU A 124 -22.14 -12.78 8.46
N ARG A 125 -23.34 -12.57 9.06
CA ARG A 125 -24.47 -13.51 8.95
C ARG A 125 -24.15 -14.94 9.40
N VAL A 126 -23.37 -15.03 10.49
CA VAL A 126 -23.01 -16.32 11.09
C VAL A 126 -24.20 -16.99 11.77
N ASN A 127 -25.10 -16.18 12.32
CA ASN A 127 -26.27 -16.65 13.04
C ASN A 127 -27.51 -15.90 12.56
N GLU A 128 -28.38 -16.56 11.80
CA GLU A 128 -29.62 -15.99 11.26
C GLU A 128 -30.61 -15.48 12.34
N LYS A 129 -30.40 -15.81 13.60
CA LYS A 129 -31.23 -15.34 14.72
C LYS A 129 -30.91 -13.92 15.18
N ASN A 130 -29.82 -13.34 14.72
CA ASN A 130 -29.47 -11.99 15.10
C ASN A 130 -30.29 -10.97 14.30
N ASP A 131 -31.20 -10.25 14.93
CA ASP A 131 -32.06 -9.27 14.27
C ASP A 131 -31.29 -8.14 13.60
N TRP A 132 -30.14 -7.78 14.15
CA TRP A 132 -29.24 -6.76 13.59
C TRP A 132 -28.45 -7.22 12.36
N GLU A 133 -28.42 -8.53 12.06
CA GLU A 133 -27.80 -9.08 10.86
C GLU A 133 -28.77 -9.24 9.68
N LYS A 134 -30.05 -8.89 9.89
CA LYS A 134 -31.07 -8.98 8.84
C LYS A 134 -30.89 -7.93 7.77
N THR A 135 -30.69 -8.38 6.58
CA THR A 135 -31.16 -7.91 5.28
C THR A 135 -30.76 -6.54 4.76
N LEU A 136 -29.57 -6.42 4.24
CA LEU A 136 -29.38 -5.64 3.02
C LEU A 136 -29.06 -6.62 1.88
N LEU A 137 -29.46 -6.29 0.65
CA LEU A 137 -29.09 -7.06 -0.54
C LEU A 137 -27.58 -6.97 -0.70
N LEU A 138 -26.89 -8.10 -0.67
CA LEU A 138 -25.47 -8.15 -0.97
C LEU A 138 -25.28 -7.99 -2.49
N PRO A 139 -24.26 -7.24 -2.93
CA PRO A 139 -23.92 -7.17 -4.34
C PRO A 139 -23.59 -8.56 -4.90
N ASN A 140 -24.00 -8.82 -6.12
CA ASN A 140 -23.56 -10.01 -6.85
C ASN A 140 -22.05 -9.89 -7.15
N ARG A 141 -21.37 -11.03 -7.32
CA ARG A 141 -19.95 -11.12 -7.71
C ARG A 141 -18.93 -10.62 -6.67
N ILE A 142 -19.37 -10.29 -5.46
CA ILE A 142 -18.48 -10.01 -4.32
C ILE A 142 -18.54 -11.21 -3.38
N ALA A 143 -17.39 -11.63 -2.87
CA ALA A 143 -17.30 -12.66 -1.85
C ALA A 143 -18.13 -12.28 -0.61
N SER A 144 -18.72 -13.25 0.06
CA SER A 144 -19.50 -12.97 1.27
C SER A 144 -18.61 -12.40 2.38
N PRO A 145 -19.16 -11.56 3.28
CA PRO A 145 -18.38 -11.00 4.40
C PRO A 145 -17.69 -12.06 5.24
N ILE A 146 -18.32 -13.21 5.47
CA ILE A 146 -17.72 -14.32 6.23
C ILE A 146 -16.57 -14.97 5.46
N GLN A 147 -16.69 -15.12 4.16
CA GLN A 147 -15.63 -15.65 3.31
C GLN A 147 -14.41 -14.70 3.32
N ILE A 148 -14.65 -13.38 3.19
CA ILE A 148 -13.58 -12.39 3.29
C ILE A 148 -12.87 -12.47 4.65
N MET A 149 -13.64 -12.61 5.75
CA MET A 149 -13.06 -12.74 7.09
C MET A 149 -12.17 -13.98 7.25
N ILE A 150 -12.51 -15.07 6.58
CA ILE A 150 -11.75 -16.32 6.68
C ILE A 150 -10.52 -16.28 5.77
N GLU A 151 -10.70 -15.94 4.50
CA GLU A 151 -9.67 -16.11 3.47
C GLU A 151 -8.69 -14.92 3.38
N ALA A 152 -9.19 -13.68 3.50
CA ALA A 152 -8.36 -12.50 3.28
C ALA A 152 -7.25 -12.34 4.33
N PRO A 153 -7.49 -12.52 5.65
CA PRO A 153 -6.42 -12.50 6.64
C PRO A 153 -5.35 -13.57 6.42
N ILE A 154 -5.75 -14.76 5.93
CA ILE A 154 -4.81 -15.84 5.60
C ILE A 154 -3.93 -15.42 4.42
N GLY A 155 -4.53 -14.83 3.37
CA GLY A 155 -3.77 -14.32 2.22
C GLY A 155 -2.74 -13.26 2.61
N ALA A 156 -3.16 -12.26 3.38
CA ALA A 156 -2.26 -11.22 3.88
C ALA A 156 -1.14 -11.79 4.77
N ALA A 157 -1.47 -12.75 5.66
CA ALA A 157 -0.49 -13.42 6.50
C ALA A 157 0.49 -14.26 5.67
N SER A 158 0.02 -14.99 4.67
CA SER A 158 0.85 -15.81 3.78
C SER A 158 1.94 -14.97 3.12
N PHE A 159 1.58 -13.83 2.53
CA PHE A 159 2.55 -12.95 1.89
C PHE A 159 3.60 -12.41 2.88
N ASN A 160 3.14 -11.87 4.02
CA ASN A 160 4.06 -11.34 5.05
C ASN A 160 4.99 -12.42 5.61
N ASN A 161 4.46 -13.64 5.87
CA ASN A 161 5.25 -14.77 6.40
C ASN A 161 6.34 -15.20 5.41
N GLU A 162 6.01 -15.34 4.13
CA GLU A 162 6.95 -15.76 3.09
C GLU A 162 7.97 -14.66 2.78
N PHE A 163 7.56 -13.39 2.74
CA PHE A 163 8.48 -12.26 2.65
C PHE A 163 9.41 -12.17 3.86
N GLY A 164 8.94 -12.57 5.04
CA GLY A 164 9.68 -12.50 6.31
C GLY A 164 9.53 -11.16 7.04
N ARG A 165 8.32 -10.57 7.03
CA ARG A 165 7.95 -9.37 7.77
C ARG A 165 6.87 -9.71 8.82
N PRO A 166 7.08 -9.44 10.13
CA PRO A 166 6.06 -9.73 11.14
C PRO A 166 4.88 -8.79 10.99
N CYS A 167 3.66 -9.31 11.17
CA CYS A 167 2.44 -8.52 11.25
C CYS A 167 2.05 -8.34 12.73
N THR A 168 2.31 -7.16 13.29
CA THR A 168 2.20 -6.92 14.73
C THR A 168 1.01 -6.07 15.14
N LEU A 169 0.27 -5.52 14.18
CA LEU A 169 -0.86 -4.64 14.43
C LEU A 169 -1.96 -4.85 13.38
N GLY A 170 -3.21 -4.64 13.78
CA GLY A 170 -4.32 -4.71 12.86
C GLY A 170 -5.68 -4.58 13.54
N TYR A 171 -6.73 -4.67 12.75
CA TYR A 171 -8.10 -4.64 13.25
C TYR A 171 -9.04 -5.44 12.34
N PHE A 172 -10.20 -5.81 12.90
CA PHE A 172 -11.33 -6.33 12.15
C PHE A 172 -12.60 -5.64 12.62
N ARG A 173 -13.38 -5.08 11.70
CA ARG A 173 -14.62 -4.36 11.98
C ARG A 173 -15.74 -4.80 11.07
N VAL A 174 -16.93 -4.80 11.63
CA VAL A 174 -18.17 -5.08 10.91
C VAL A 174 -19.08 -3.87 11.02
N LEU A 175 -19.62 -3.43 9.91
CA LEU A 175 -20.63 -2.38 9.88
C LEU A 175 -21.61 -2.60 8.75
N GLU A 176 -22.89 -2.69 9.12
CA GLU A 176 -24.02 -2.59 8.24
C GLU A 176 -25.18 -2.00 9.04
N THR A 177 -25.76 -0.91 8.57
CA THR A 177 -26.85 -0.24 9.28
C THR A 177 -28.16 -0.46 8.55
N ALA A 178 -29.27 -0.48 9.29
CA ALA A 178 -30.58 -0.28 8.75
C ALA A 178 -30.72 1.12 8.11
N PHE A 179 -31.82 1.37 7.40
CA PHE A 179 -32.03 2.64 6.72
C PHE A 179 -32.07 3.81 7.71
N ILE A 180 -31.11 4.72 7.54
CA ILE A 180 -31.06 6.02 8.22
C ILE A 180 -31.38 7.08 7.16
N ASN A 181 -32.50 7.81 7.29
CA ASN A 181 -32.94 8.78 6.30
C ASN A 181 -33.01 8.22 4.86
N ASN A 182 -33.55 7.03 4.70
CA ASN A 182 -33.65 6.27 3.45
C ASN A 182 -32.27 5.88 2.85
N ARG A 183 -31.23 5.87 3.62
CA ARG A 183 -29.89 5.38 3.22
C ARG A 183 -29.43 4.26 4.14
N ALA A 184 -28.91 3.21 3.56
CA ALA A 184 -28.21 2.16 4.28
C ALA A 184 -26.70 2.37 4.13
N PHE A 185 -25.97 2.07 5.20
CA PHE A 185 -24.50 2.14 5.21
C PHE A 185 -23.93 0.77 5.53
N GLY A 186 -22.93 0.35 4.78
CA GLY A 186 -22.25 -0.93 5.01
C GLY A 186 -21.01 -1.04 4.16
N TYR A 187 -20.11 -1.91 4.60
CA TYR A 187 -18.91 -2.24 3.85
C TYR A 187 -19.16 -3.41 2.89
N HIS A 188 -20.13 -3.27 1.99
CA HIS A 188 -20.41 -4.29 0.97
C HIS A 188 -19.21 -4.47 0.03
N LYS A 189 -18.61 -3.38 -0.45
CA LYS A 189 -17.24 -3.40 -0.93
C LYS A 189 -16.36 -3.30 0.31
N PRO A 190 -15.61 -4.34 0.66
CA PRO A 190 -14.81 -4.34 1.88
C PRO A 190 -13.71 -3.27 1.83
N ILE A 191 -13.18 -2.93 2.97
CA ILE A 191 -11.87 -2.31 3.05
C ILE A 191 -10.88 -3.39 3.49
N MET A 192 -9.88 -3.63 2.67
CA MET A 192 -8.65 -4.31 3.05
C MET A 192 -7.58 -3.24 3.16
N LEU A 193 -7.10 -3.02 4.37
CA LEU A 193 -6.03 -2.08 4.66
C LEU A 193 -4.75 -2.87 4.87
N ALA A 194 -3.75 -2.59 4.03
CA ALA A 194 -2.37 -3.01 4.22
C ALA A 194 -1.54 -1.81 4.62
N GLY A 195 -0.68 -1.97 5.60
CA GLY A 195 0.20 -0.92 6.05
C GLY A 195 1.44 -1.48 6.70
N GLY A 196 2.41 -0.61 6.90
CA GLY A 196 3.64 -0.98 7.56
C GLY A 196 4.45 0.21 8.03
N ILE A 197 5.42 -0.12 8.85
CA ILE A 197 6.42 0.81 9.35
C ILE A 197 7.79 0.21 9.10
N GLY A 198 8.64 1.01 8.50
CA GLY A 198 10.02 0.65 8.20
C GLY A 198 11.01 1.72 8.64
N THR A 199 12.23 1.56 8.23
CA THR A 199 13.31 2.53 8.48
C THR A 199 14.05 2.87 7.19
N ILE A 200 14.57 4.10 7.15
CA ILE A 200 15.39 4.59 6.05
C ILE A 200 16.54 5.43 6.62
N LYS A 201 17.72 5.31 6.05
CA LYS A 201 18.84 6.18 6.41
C LYS A 201 18.55 7.61 5.96
N SER A 202 18.95 8.60 6.75
CA SER A 202 18.67 10.01 6.43
C SER A 202 19.20 10.41 5.05
N ARG A 203 20.36 9.88 4.65
CA ARG A 203 20.96 10.13 3.32
C ARG A 203 20.14 9.58 2.15
N ASP A 204 19.35 8.52 2.39
CA ASP A 204 18.54 7.81 1.40
C ASP A 204 17.07 8.26 1.40
N SER A 205 16.68 9.18 2.29
CA SER A 205 15.29 9.57 2.57
C SER A 205 14.59 10.34 1.44
N LEU A 206 15.33 10.84 0.48
CA LEU A 206 14.81 11.54 -0.69
C LEU A 206 15.37 10.91 -1.95
N LYS A 207 14.63 10.99 -3.06
CA LYS A 207 15.10 10.58 -4.37
C LYS A 207 16.40 11.33 -4.73
N GLY A 208 17.34 10.63 -5.33
CA GLY A 208 18.59 11.21 -5.79
C GLY A 208 18.42 12.08 -7.04
N VAL A 209 19.45 12.85 -7.37
CA VAL A 209 19.49 13.61 -8.60
C VAL A 209 20.05 12.72 -9.72
N ILE A 210 19.30 12.61 -10.81
CA ILE A 210 19.73 11.91 -12.02
C ILE A 210 19.82 12.87 -13.19
N THR A 211 20.63 12.53 -14.17
CA THR A 211 20.86 13.31 -15.40
C THR A 211 20.64 12.43 -16.62
N GLU A 212 20.90 12.93 -17.79
CA GLU A 212 20.93 12.14 -19.03
C GLU A 212 21.91 10.97 -18.94
N ASN A 213 21.59 9.85 -19.61
CA ASN A 213 22.36 8.59 -19.68
C ASN A 213 22.42 7.78 -18.40
N PHE A 214 21.56 8.04 -17.40
CA PHE A 214 21.34 7.05 -16.35
C PHE A 214 20.62 5.83 -16.93
N LEU A 215 21.06 4.64 -16.49
CA LEU A 215 20.45 3.38 -16.93
C LEU A 215 19.13 3.17 -16.19
N ILE A 216 18.10 2.80 -16.96
CA ILE A 216 16.81 2.39 -16.41
C ILE A 216 16.82 0.86 -16.33
N VAL A 217 16.67 0.37 -15.10
CA VAL A 217 16.76 -1.05 -14.79
C VAL A 217 15.45 -1.53 -14.18
N VAL A 218 14.94 -2.64 -14.67
CA VAL A 218 13.83 -3.38 -14.04
C VAL A 218 14.42 -4.55 -13.28
N ILE A 219 14.10 -4.69 -11.99
CA ILE A 219 14.42 -5.86 -11.17
C ILE A 219 13.14 -6.62 -10.82
N GLY A 220 13.28 -7.93 -10.58
CA GLY A 220 12.17 -8.80 -10.17
C GLY A 220 11.67 -9.75 -11.24
N GLY A 221 10.42 -10.17 -11.13
CA GLY A 221 9.79 -11.15 -12.02
C GLY A 221 9.59 -10.65 -13.45
N PRO A 222 9.37 -11.57 -14.42
CA PRO A 222 9.06 -11.20 -15.80
C PRO A 222 7.63 -10.67 -15.95
N SER A 223 7.36 -9.97 -17.03
CA SER A 223 6.01 -9.63 -17.47
C SER A 223 5.20 -10.89 -17.74
N MET A 224 3.99 -10.95 -17.21
CA MET A 224 3.03 -12.04 -17.39
C MET A 224 1.66 -11.46 -17.72
N LEU A 225 0.75 -12.27 -18.27
CA LEU A 225 -0.60 -11.84 -18.61
C LEU A 225 -1.49 -11.85 -17.33
N ILE A 226 -1.25 -10.91 -16.43
CA ILE A 226 -1.98 -10.73 -15.18
C ILE A 226 -2.23 -9.25 -14.89
N GLY A 227 -3.34 -8.97 -14.20
CA GLY A 227 -3.68 -7.63 -13.72
C GLY A 227 -4.02 -6.60 -14.79
N LEU A 228 -4.23 -7.01 -16.05
CA LEU A 228 -4.60 -6.08 -17.13
C LEU A 228 -5.89 -5.34 -16.78
N GLY A 229 -5.80 -4.01 -16.74
CA GLY A 229 -6.94 -3.16 -16.40
C GLY A 229 -7.32 -3.13 -14.92
N GLY A 230 -6.50 -3.70 -14.02
CA GLY A 230 -6.78 -3.75 -12.58
C GLY A 230 -7.00 -2.38 -11.94
N GLY A 231 -6.18 -1.40 -12.29
CA GLY A 231 -6.36 -0.01 -11.84
C GLY A 231 -7.70 0.60 -12.28
N ALA A 232 -8.15 0.30 -13.50
CA ALA A 232 -9.45 0.74 -14.01
C ALA A 232 -10.60 0.04 -13.25
N ALA A 233 -10.55 -1.28 -13.09
CA ALA A 233 -11.53 -2.08 -12.35
C ALA A 233 -11.67 -1.60 -10.90
N SER A 234 -10.56 -1.31 -10.23
CA SER A 234 -10.56 -0.79 -8.85
C SER A 234 -11.24 0.57 -8.70
N SER A 235 -11.24 1.37 -9.74
CA SER A 235 -11.86 2.72 -9.76
C SER A 235 -13.36 2.70 -10.05
N MET A 236 -13.92 1.58 -10.49
CA MET A 236 -15.35 1.44 -10.81
C MET A 236 -16.17 1.11 -9.56
N SER A 237 -17.48 1.40 -9.63
CA SER A 237 -18.43 0.98 -8.59
C SER A 237 -18.58 -0.55 -8.64
N SER A 238 -18.78 -1.17 -7.47
CA SER A 238 -18.98 -2.62 -7.40
C SER A 238 -20.18 -3.07 -8.23
N GLY A 239 -19.94 -4.00 -9.17
CA GLY A 239 -20.97 -4.55 -10.05
C GLY A 239 -21.19 -3.80 -11.37
N GLU A 240 -20.42 -2.74 -11.66
CA GLU A 240 -20.48 -2.00 -12.93
C GLU A 240 -19.42 -2.49 -13.96
N SER A 241 -18.41 -3.27 -13.52
CA SER A 241 -17.40 -3.86 -14.40
C SER A 241 -17.89 -5.15 -15.04
N ASP A 242 -17.31 -5.52 -16.18
CA ASP A 242 -17.54 -6.83 -16.77
C ASP A 242 -16.88 -7.94 -15.92
N GLU A 243 -17.52 -9.10 -15.85
CA GLU A 243 -17.04 -10.25 -15.06
C GLU A 243 -15.62 -10.68 -15.48
N SER A 244 -15.35 -10.68 -16.78
CA SER A 244 -14.02 -11.00 -17.31
C SER A 244 -12.95 -10.01 -16.86
N LEU A 245 -13.28 -8.73 -16.74
CA LEU A 245 -12.36 -7.70 -16.25
C LEU A 245 -12.13 -7.84 -14.74
N ASP A 246 -13.16 -8.18 -13.97
CA ASP A 246 -13.03 -8.41 -12.54
C ASP A 246 -12.02 -9.53 -12.25
N TYR A 247 -12.14 -10.67 -12.94
CA TYR A 247 -11.20 -11.81 -12.77
C TYR A 247 -9.82 -11.53 -13.35
N ALA A 248 -9.72 -10.83 -14.48
CA ALA A 248 -8.43 -10.45 -15.08
C ALA A 248 -7.67 -9.45 -14.21
N SER A 249 -8.37 -8.67 -13.38
CA SER A 249 -7.78 -7.70 -12.45
C SER A 249 -7.13 -8.33 -11.22
N VAL A 250 -7.44 -9.61 -10.92
CA VAL A 250 -6.84 -10.31 -9.77
C VAL A 250 -5.40 -10.67 -10.11
N GLN A 251 -4.50 -10.22 -9.27
CA GLN A 251 -3.07 -10.45 -9.40
C GLN A 251 -2.67 -11.75 -8.69
N ARG A 252 -1.45 -12.23 -8.97
CA ARG A 252 -0.82 -13.37 -8.30
C ARG A 252 0.38 -12.88 -7.54
N ASP A 253 0.56 -13.38 -6.34
CA ASP A 253 1.64 -13.03 -5.44
C ASP A 253 2.87 -13.93 -5.63
N ASN A 254 4.04 -13.35 -5.38
CA ASN A 254 5.33 -14.04 -5.28
C ASN A 254 6.21 -13.34 -4.26
N ALA A 255 5.92 -13.54 -2.99
CA ALA A 255 6.59 -12.89 -1.88
C ALA A 255 8.10 -13.18 -1.84
N GLU A 256 8.53 -14.37 -2.29
CA GLU A 256 9.96 -14.71 -2.39
C GLU A 256 10.67 -13.81 -3.41
N MET A 257 10.08 -13.56 -4.56
CA MET A 257 10.67 -12.67 -5.56
C MET A 257 10.79 -11.24 -5.03
N GLU A 258 9.76 -10.76 -4.34
CA GLU A 258 9.78 -9.43 -3.72
C GLU A 258 10.86 -9.34 -2.63
N ARG A 259 11.05 -10.42 -1.84
CA ARG A 259 12.14 -10.48 -0.87
C ARG A 259 13.51 -10.41 -1.54
N ARG A 260 13.72 -11.07 -2.67
CA ARG A 260 14.97 -10.99 -3.44
C ARG A 260 15.23 -9.56 -3.93
N CYS A 261 14.20 -8.88 -4.43
CA CYS A 261 14.29 -7.46 -4.80
C CYS A 261 14.68 -6.59 -3.59
N GLN A 262 14.04 -6.81 -2.44
CA GLN A 262 14.34 -6.07 -1.22
C GLN A 262 15.78 -6.30 -0.75
N GLU A 263 16.34 -7.50 -0.89
CA GLU A 263 17.74 -7.74 -0.54
C GLU A 263 18.73 -7.05 -1.50
N VAL A 264 18.38 -6.90 -2.77
CA VAL A 264 19.15 -6.06 -3.71
C VAL A 264 19.11 -4.60 -3.23
N ILE A 265 17.94 -4.06 -2.90
CA ILE A 265 17.79 -2.70 -2.37
C ILE A 265 18.60 -2.53 -1.10
N ASN A 266 18.45 -3.43 -0.12
CA ASN A 266 19.20 -3.42 1.14
C ASN A 266 20.72 -3.42 0.90
N SER A 267 21.20 -4.23 -0.04
CA SER A 267 22.62 -4.34 -0.37
C SER A 267 23.16 -3.05 -1.00
N CYS A 268 22.40 -2.41 -1.87
CA CYS A 268 22.75 -1.11 -2.47
C CYS A 268 22.85 -0.01 -1.41
N THR A 269 21.87 0.06 -0.48
CA THR A 269 21.87 1.05 0.61
C THR A 269 22.96 0.82 1.66
N CYS A 270 23.56 -0.39 1.74
CA CYS A 270 24.69 -0.67 2.63
C CYS A 270 26.03 -0.19 2.10
N LYS A 271 26.14 0.18 0.82
CA LYS A 271 27.34 0.78 0.24
C LYS A 271 27.60 2.16 0.83
N ASP A 272 28.84 2.61 0.78
CA ASP A 272 29.24 3.96 1.25
C ASP A 272 28.50 5.04 0.44
N GLU A 273 28.38 4.85 -0.86
CA GLU A 273 27.49 5.57 -1.74
C GLU A 273 26.44 4.63 -2.31
N ASN A 274 25.14 4.98 -2.15
CA ASN A 274 24.05 4.18 -2.65
C ASN A 274 24.07 4.15 -4.18
N ILE A 275 24.10 2.95 -4.76
CA ILE A 275 24.06 2.73 -6.21
C ILE A 275 22.75 3.22 -6.81
N ILE A 276 21.62 3.00 -6.09
CA ILE A 276 20.29 3.41 -6.55
C ILE A 276 20.15 4.92 -6.34
N LYS A 277 19.95 5.65 -7.43
CA LYS A 277 19.70 7.11 -7.38
C LYS A 277 18.21 7.43 -7.42
N PHE A 278 17.43 6.58 -8.06
CA PHE A 278 15.97 6.66 -8.09
C PHE A 278 15.38 5.25 -8.10
N ILE A 279 14.26 5.06 -7.45
CA ILE A 279 13.52 3.80 -7.40
C ILE A 279 12.02 4.09 -7.41
N HIS A 280 11.26 3.30 -8.15
CA HIS A 280 9.81 3.28 -8.13
C HIS A 280 9.34 1.83 -8.13
N ASP A 281 8.27 1.52 -7.39
CA ASP A 281 7.65 0.19 -7.47
C ASP A 281 6.83 0.04 -8.75
N VAL A 282 6.59 -1.20 -9.16
CA VAL A 282 5.70 -1.52 -10.28
C VAL A 282 4.38 -2.02 -9.71
N GLY A 283 3.39 -1.14 -9.67
CA GLY A 283 2.04 -1.41 -9.19
C GLY A 283 1.00 -1.37 -10.30
N ALA A 284 -0.11 -0.65 -10.06
CA ALA A 284 -1.20 -0.47 -11.01
C ALA A 284 -0.72 0.15 -12.33
N GLY A 285 -1.17 -0.41 -13.46
CA GLY A 285 -0.74 0.00 -14.79
C GLY A 285 0.64 -0.52 -15.21
N GLY A 286 1.34 -1.25 -14.34
CA GLY A 286 2.61 -1.87 -14.69
C GLY A 286 3.72 -0.89 -15.06
N LEU A 287 4.56 -1.27 -16.02
CA LEU A 287 5.66 -0.42 -16.50
C LEU A 287 5.14 0.86 -17.18
N SER A 288 3.91 0.82 -17.73
CA SER A 288 3.27 1.97 -18.36
C SER A 288 2.91 3.11 -17.39
N ASN A 289 2.95 2.85 -16.10
CA ASN A 289 2.79 3.84 -15.05
C ASN A 289 4.13 4.15 -14.35
N ALA A 290 4.85 3.15 -13.89
CA ALA A 290 6.06 3.32 -13.09
C ALA A 290 7.18 4.09 -13.83
N ILE A 291 7.40 3.81 -15.12
CA ILE A 291 8.45 4.48 -15.91
C ILE A 291 8.08 5.94 -16.22
N PRO A 292 6.86 6.27 -16.68
CA PRO A 292 6.45 7.66 -16.85
C PRO A 292 6.47 8.47 -15.54
N GLU A 293 6.09 7.89 -14.39
CA GLU A 293 6.17 8.57 -13.10
C GLU A 293 7.63 8.92 -12.74
N LEU A 294 8.57 7.98 -12.91
CA LEU A 294 10.00 8.24 -12.75
C LEU A 294 10.46 9.39 -13.66
N ALA A 295 10.08 9.37 -14.93
CA ALA A 295 10.42 10.41 -15.89
C ALA A 295 9.88 11.79 -15.49
N ASN A 296 8.62 11.83 -15.04
CA ASN A 296 7.97 13.06 -14.59
C ASN A 296 8.64 13.64 -13.34
N ASP A 297 8.93 12.82 -12.36
CA ASP A 297 9.55 13.24 -11.08
C ASP A 297 10.96 13.77 -11.27
N THR A 298 11.68 13.22 -12.26
CA THR A 298 13.05 13.66 -12.59
C THR A 298 13.09 14.76 -13.65
N ASN A 299 11.95 15.05 -14.29
CA ASN A 299 11.83 15.99 -15.41
C ASN A 299 12.75 15.65 -16.58
N LEU A 300 13.01 14.36 -16.81
CA LEU A 300 13.78 13.78 -17.90
C LEU A 300 12.89 12.89 -18.74
N GLY A 301 13.21 12.70 -20.02
CA GLY A 301 12.58 11.65 -20.81
C GLY A 301 13.25 10.31 -20.60
N ILE A 302 12.62 9.25 -21.10
CA ILE A 302 13.16 7.89 -21.06
C ILE A 302 12.96 7.21 -22.39
N GLU A 303 14.04 6.66 -22.92
CA GLU A 303 14.03 5.75 -24.08
C GLU A 303 14.17 4.31 -23.59
N ILE A 304 13.24 3.44 -24.00
CA ILE A 304 13.13 2.05 -23.58
C ILE A 304 13.28 1.16 -24.79
N ASP A 305 14.16 0.18 -24.71
CA ASP A 305 14.23 -0.95 -25.62
C ASP A 305 13.17 -1.97 -25.25
N PHE A 306 12.15 -2.10 -26.09
CA PHE A 306 11.05 -3.03 -25.86
C PHE A 306 11.52 -4.48 -25.70
N ASN A 307 12.54 -4.89 -26.49
CA ASN A 307 13.06 -6.25 -26.47
C ASN A 307 13.89 -6.57 -25.22
N ALA A 308 14.30 -5.56 -24.47
CA ALA A 308 15.01 -5.73 -23.20
C ALA A 308 14.07 -5.98 -22.02
N ILE A 309 12.75 -5.81 -22.17
CA ILE A 309 11.79 -6.07 -21.09
C ILE A 309 11.64 -7.57 -20.89
N PRO A 310 11.90 -8.11 -19.69
CA PRO A 310 11.74 -9.54 -19.43
C PRO A 310 10.28 -9.98 -19.55
N VAL A 311 10.02 -11.04 -20.30
CA VAL A 311 8.70 -11.61 -20.53
C VAL A 311 8.68 -13.10 -20.23
N ALA A 312 7.61 -13.59 -19.59
CA ALA A 312 7.41 -15.01 -19.34
C ALA A 312 6.85 -15.76 -20.55
N ASP A 313 6.03 -15.10 -21.37
CA ASP A 313 5.45 -15.63 -22.58
C ASP A 313 5.79 -14.72 -23.79
N LYS A 314 6.47 -15.28 -24.78
CA LYS A 314 6.87 -14.57 -26.00
C LYS A 314 5.69 -14.21 -26.93
N ASN A 315 4.51 -14.76 -26.69
CA ASN A 315 3.31 -14.46 -27.46
C ASN A 315 2.54 -13.22 -26.95
N MET A 316 2.99 -12.60 -25.85
CA MET A 316 2.37 -11.37 -25.34
C MET A 316 2.51 -10.23 -26.34
N THR A 317 1.42 -9.50 -26.53
CA THR A 317 1.40 -8.28 -27.35
C THR A 317 2.18 -7.13 -26.68
N PRO A 318 2.62 -6.11 -27.42
CA PRO A 318 3.29 -4.95 -26.84
C PRO A 318 2.49 -4.26 -25.74
N MET A 319 1.16 -4.16 -25.90
CA MET A 319 0.27 -3.60 -24.89
C MET A 319 0.26 -4.46 -23.61
N GLU A 320 0.18 -5.77 -23.74
CA GLU A 320 0.18 -6.69 -22.60
C GLU A 320 1.53 -6.66 -21.86
N ILE A 321 2.65 -6.53 -22.56
CA ILE A 321 3.98 -6.41 -21.95
C ILE A 321 4.12 -5.08 -21.22
N TRP A 322 3.59 -3.99 -21.79
CA TRP A 322 3.74 -2.65 -21.24
C TRP A 322 2.79 -2.34 -20.10
N CYS A 323 1.55 -2.84 -20.17
CA CYS A 323 0.46 -2.49 -19.25
C CYS A 323 0.10 -3.57 -18.23
N ASN A 324 0.75 -4.76 -18.24
CA ASN A 324 0.45 -5.78 -17.22
C ASN A 324 0.89 -5.35 -15.83
N GLU A 325 0.13 -5.78 -14.85
CA GLU A 325 0.40 -5.50 -13.43
C GLU A 325 1.10 -6.70 -12.75
N SER A 326 2.04 -7.35 -13.46
CA SER A 326 2.92 -8.33 -12.83
C SER A 326 3.69 -7.64 -11.74
N GLN A 327 3.44 -8.07 -10.52
CA GLN A 327 4.00 -7.46 -9.31
C GLN A 327 5.40 -8.01 -9.00
N GLU A 328 5.92 -7.63 -7.84
CA GLU A 328 7.26 -7.98 -7.39
C GLU A 328 8.34 -7.49 -8.35
N ARG A 329 8.15 -6.25 -8.83
CA ARG A 329 9.09 -5.53 -9.70
C ARG A 329 9.32 -4.12 -9.21
N TYR A 330 10.51 -3.61 -9.50
CA TYR A 330 10.86 -2.19 -9.31
C TYR A 330 11.55 -1.66 -10.54
N VAL A 331 11.39 -0.36 -10.80
CA VAL A 331 12.15 0.39 -11.79
C VAL A 331 13.16 1.24 -11.07
N LEU A 332 14.43 1.12 -11.45
CA LEU A 332 15.55 1.82 -10.83
C LEU A 332 16.25 2.72 -11.85
N ALA A 333 16.85 3.82 -11.39
CA ALA A 333 17.85 4.56 -12.12
C ALA A 333 19.20 4.42 -11.42
N ILE A 334 20.21 3.94 -12.16
CA ILE A 334 21.57 3.74 -11.68
C ILE A 334 22.59 4.39 -12.63
N GLY A 335 23.76 4.75 -12.10
CA GLY A 335 24.86 5.22 -12.94
C GLY A 335 25.46 4.09 -13.79
N GLU A 336 25.94 4.41 -14.99
CA GLU A 336 26.57 3.42 -15.86
C GLU A 336 27.79 2.77 -15.19
N ASN A 337 28.57 3.54 -14.44
CA ASN A 337 29.75 3.06 -13.73
C ASN A 337 29.41 2.07 -12.59
N ASP A 338 28.19 2.09 -12.09
CA ASP A 338 27.74 1.24 -10.99
C ASP A 338 27.18 -0.12 -11.48
N LEU A 339 27.04 -0.30 -12.80
CA LEU A 339 26.35 -1.44 -13.38
C LEU A 339 26.98 -2.80 -13.01
N GLU A 340 28.31 -2.91 -13.02
CA GLU A 340 28.97 -4.19 -12.72
C GLU A 340 28.82 -4.57 -11.24
N ASP A 341 28.90 -3.61 -10.33
CA ASP A 341 28.63 -3.81 -8.91
C ASP A 341 27.16 -4.24 -8.70
N PHE A 342 26.24 -3.56 -9.38
CA PHE A 342 24.80 -3.88 -9.34
C PHE A 342 24.52 -5.30 -9.85
N LYS A 343 25.10 -5.71 -10.98
CA LYS A 343 25.03 -7.09 -11.51
C LYS A 343 25.50 -8.12 -10.48
N SER A 344 26.62 -7.84 -9.81
CA SER A 344 27.17 -8.72 -8.79
C SER A 344 26.20 -8.91 -7.61
N ILE A 345 25.55 -7.82 -7.16
CA ILE A 345 24.55 -7.86 -6.10
C ILE A 345 23.34 -8.68 -6.57
N CYS A 346 22.76 -8.39 -7.73
CA CYS A 346 21.61 -9.13 -8.26
C CYS A 346 21.89 -10.62 -8.40
N LYS A 347 23.09 -10.99 -8.87
CA LYS A 347 23.50 -12.40 -8.99
C LYS A 347 23.57 -13.08 -7.63
N ARG A 348 24.12 -12.42 -6.61
CA ARG A 348 24.21 -12.94 -5.24
C ARG A 348 22.84 -13.19 -4.66
N GLU A 349 21.92 -12.22 -4.81
CA GLU A 349 20.56 -12.29 -4.28
C GLU A 349 19.61 -13.13 -5.15
N ARG A 350 20.11 -13.66 -6.28
CA ARG A 350 19.30 -14.41 -7.28
C ARG A 350 18.09 -13.61 -7.76
N CYS A 351 18.22 -12.29 -7.81
CA CYS A 351 17.19 -11.39 -8.29
C CYS A 351 17.37 -11.14 -9.80
N PRO A 352 16.40 -11.51 -10.64
CA PRO A 352 16.46 -11.17 -12.05
C PRO A 352 16.47 -9.65 -12.25
N PHE A 353 17.19 -9.19 -13.26
CA PHE A 353 17.20 -7.78 -13.65
C PHE A 353 17.41 -7.64 -15.15
N SER A 354 16.99 -6.50 -15.69
CA SER A 354 17.29 -6.10 -17.05
C SER A 354 17.50 -4.59 -17.13
N VAL A 355 18.52 -4.18 -17.90
CA VAL A 355 18.67 -2.78 -18.32
C VAL A 355 17.73 -2.58 -19.50
N VAL A 356 16.63 -1.88 -19.27
CA VAL A 356 15.56 -1.73 -20.26
C VAL A 356 15.64 -0.42 -21.04
N GLY A 357 16.49 0.52 -20.62
CA GLY A 357 16.59 1.80 -21.29
C GLY A 357 17.51 2.77 -20.60
N LYS A 358 17.36 4.04 -20.94
CA LYS A 358 18.14 5.14 -20.38
C LYS A 358 17.37 6.45 -20.33
N THR A 359 17.80 7.35 -19.46
CA THR A 359 17.29 8.72 -19.41
C THR A 359 17.84 9.57 -20.54
N VAL A 360 17.00 10.48 -21.05
CA VAL A 360 17.33 11.44 -22.12
C VAL A 360 16.82 12.83 -21.78
N ASN A 361 17.40 13.87 -22.41
CA ASN A 361 16.96 15.25 -22.16
C ASN A 361 15.60 15.59 -22.80
N GLU A 362 15.20 14.91 -23.88
CA GLU A 362 13.90 15.10 -24.50
C GLU A 362 12.79 14.57 -23.57
N LYS A 363 11.88 15.45 -23.15
CA LYS A 363 10.81 15.14 -22.16
C LYS A 363 9.69 14.31 -22.79
N SER A 364 10.01 13.09 -23.18
CA SER A 364 9.09 12.12 -23.78
C SER A 364 9.35 10.72 -23.24
N ILE A 365 8.36 9.86 -23.36
CA ILE A 365 8.51 8.42 -23.18
C ILE A 365 8.52 7.77 -24.54
N LYS A 366 9.58 7.03 -24.85
CA LYS A 366 9.70 6.28 -26.08
C LYS A 366 9.89 4.80 -25.79
N LEU A 367 9.04 3.95 -26.37
CA LEU A 367 9.14 2.49 -26.31
C LEU A 367 9.48 1.99 -27.71
N ILE A 368 10.73 1.58 -27.91
CA ILE A 368 11.34 1.33 -29.21
C ILE A 368 11.52 -0.17 -29.44
N ASP A 369 11.08 -0.66 -30.58
CA ASP A 369 11.26 -2.03 -31.06
C ASP A 369 11.91 -1.98 -32.45
N GLY A 370 13.24 -2.00 -32.49
CA GLY A 370 13.99 -1.82 -33.74
C GLY A 370 13.60 -0.54 -34.48
N PRO A 371 13.00 -0.63 -35.67
CA PRO A 371 12.56 0.54 -36.44
C PRO A 371 11.19 1.07 -36.01
N THR A 372 10.47 0.36 -35.15
CA THR A 372 9.10 0.68 -34.71
C THR A 372 9.11 1.36 -33.33
N SER A 373 8.30 2.38 -33.19
CA SER A 373 8.01 2.94 -31.86
C SER A 373 6.58 2.57 -31.46
N HIS A 374 6.42 1.83 -30.37
CA HIS A 374 5.10 1.48 -29.83
C HIS A 374 4.51 2.61 -29.01
N VAL A 375 5.37 3.41 -28.38
CA VAL A 375 5.00 4.60 -27.60
C VAL A 375 5.99 5.72 -27.96
N ASP A 376 5.48 6.90 -28.24
CA ASP A 376 6.25 8.15 -28.37
C ASP A 376 5.34 9.29 -27.93
N VAL A 377 5.41 9.62 -26.64
CA VAL A 377 4.46 10.54 -26.00
C VAL A 377 5.20 11.56 -25.14
N PRO A 378 4.97 12.86 -25.36
CA PRO A 378 5.49 13.90 -24.48
C PRO A 378 4.96 13.78 -23.05
N LEU A 379 5.80 14.00 -22.02
CA LEU A 379 5.40 13.94 -20.61
C LEU A 379 4.25 14.89 -20.28
N GLY A 380 4.23 16.09 -20.88
CA GLY A 380 3.14 17.04 -20.67
C GLY A 380 1.76 16.55 -21.13
N MET A 381 1.71 15.56 -22.04
CA MET A 381 0.46 14.93 -22.45
C MET A 381 -0.02 13.90 -21.42
N LEU A 382 0.90 13.21 -20.73
CA LEU A 382 0.59 12.21 -19.73
C LEU A 382 0.22 12.85 -18.37
N PHE A 383 0.94 13.90 -17.98
CA PHE A 383 0.86 14.54 -16.66
C PHE A 383 0.36 15.99 -16.72
N GLY A 384 -0.33 16.37 -17.78
CA GLY A 384 -0.91 17.70 -17.95
C GLY A 384 -2.06 17.97 -16.97
N ASP A 385 -2.43 19.25 -16.85
CA ASP A 385 -3.51 19.68 -15.97
C ASP A 385 -4.86 19.12 -16.43
N LEU A 386 -5.42 18.21 -15.66
CA LEU A 386 -6.75 17.70 -15.87
C LEU A 386 -7.81 18.69 -15.34
N PRO A 387 -8.94 18.88 -16.04
CA PRO A 387 -10.02 19.73 -15.56
C PRO A 387 -10.54 19.22 -14.22
N LYS A 388 -10.63 20.12 -13.23
CA LYS A 388 -11.14 19.77 -11.90
C LYS A 388 -12.63 19.54 -11.94
N THR A 389 -13.09 18.51 -11.26
CA THR A 389 -14.53 18.27 -11.04
C THR A 389 -15.09 19.37 -10.15
N LYS A 390 -16.26 19.92 -10.51
CA LYS A 390 -16.99 20.90 -9.68
C LYS A 390 -18.13 20.19 -8.98
N ILE A 391 -18.19 20.33 -7.65
CA ILE A 391 -19.22 19.71 -6.81
C ILE A 391 -19.97 20.81 -6.07
N LYS A 392 -21.29 20.87 -6.31
CA LYS A 392 -22.19 21.75 -5.57
C LYS A 392 -22.99 20.94 -4.58
N THR A 393 -23.06 21.39 -3.35
CA THR A 393 -23.82 20.74 -2.28
C THR A 393 -24.49 21.77 -1.39
N VAL A 394 -25.50 21.32 -0.69
CA VAL A 394 -26.26 22.13 0.28
C VAL A 394 -26.24 21.40 1.62
N THR A 395 -25.95 22.14 2.67
CA THR A 395 -26.02 21.64 4.03
C THR A 395 -27.47 21.29 4.35
N LYS A 396 -27.70 20.08 4.81
CA LYS A 396 -29.00 19.68 5.34
C LYS A 396 -28.89 19.69 6.86
N ASP A 397 -29.86 20.36 7.51
CA ASP A 397 -29.99 20.24 8.95
C ASP A 397 -30.20 18.77 9.29
N THR A 398 -29.22 18.20 10.02
CA THR A 398 -29.41 16.89 10.62
C THR A 398 -30.47 17.06 11.71
N LYS A 399 -31.60 16.35 11.56
CA LYS A 399 -32.58 16.27 12.65
C LYS A 399 -31.82 15.85 13.90
N GLU A 400 -32.10 16.54 15.02
CA GLU A 400 -31.63 16.08 16.32
C GLU A 400 -32.08 14.63 16.49
N PHE A 401 -31.14 13.76 16.79
CA PHE A 401 -31.45 12.37 17.08
C PHE A 401 -32.20 12.34 18.42
N GLU A 402 -33.36 11.70 18.45
CA GLU A 402 -34.04 11.42 19.71
C GLU A 402 -33.07 10.67 20.62
N THR A 403 -32.89 11.16 21.83
CA THR A 403 -32.14 10.49 22.86
C THR A 403 -32.91 9.22 23.23
N LEU A 404 -32.43 8.07 22.76
CA LEU A 404 -32.98 6.79 23.21
C LEU A 404 -32.56 6.58 24.66
N GLU A 405 -33.52 6.40 25.54
CA GLU A 405 -33.28 5.85 26.88
C GLU A 405 -33.35 4.32 26.77
N PRO A 406 -32.22 3.61 26.61
CA PRO A 406 -32.24 2.18 26.48
C PRO A 406 -32.67 1.53 27.79
N LYS A 407 -33.60 0.58 27.73
CA LYS A 407 -33.79 -0.35 28.83
C LYS A 407 -32.56 -1.24 28.89
N ILE A 408 -31.75 -1.08 29.91
CA ILE A 408 -30.52 -1.87 30.09
C ILE A 408 -30.91 -3.21 30.71
N ASP A 409 -30.66 -4.28 29.93
CA ASP A 409 -30.60 -5.67 30.42
C ASP A 409 -29.12 -6.07 30.45
N LEU A 410 -28.46 -5.88 31.58
CA LEU A 410 -27.01 -6.00 31.68
C LEU A 410 -26.48 -7.37 31.21
N GLU A 411 -27.18 -8.46 31.53
CA GLU A 411 -26.73 -9.80 31.18
C GLU A 411 -26.84 -10.06 29.67
N ASN A 412 -27.99 -9.76 29.10
CA ASN A 412 -28.22 -9.94 27.67
C ASN A 412 -27.39 -8.95 26.83
N ASP A 413 -27.31 -7.69 27.23
CA ASP A 413 -26.53 -6.67 26.51
C ASP A 413 -25.03 -6.98 26.55
N LEU A 414 -24.51 -7.49 27.67
CA LEU A 414 -23.12 -7.93 27.77
C LEU A 414 -22.83 -9.10 26.82
N GLU A 415 -23.71 -10.09 26.77
CA GLU A 415 -23.56 -11.23 25.87
C GLU A 415 -23.58 -10.78 24.39
N LEU A 416 -24.50 -9.91 24.01
CA LEU A 416 -24.61 -9.35 22.65
C LEU A 416 -23.32 -8.61 22.26
N VAL A 417 -22.80 -7.76 23.14
CA VAL A 417 -21.57 -6.97 22.89
C VAL A 417 -20.37 -7.90 22.77
N LEU A 418 -20.20 -8.87 23.65
CA LEU A 418 -19.05 -9.79 23.62
C LEU A 418 -19.08 -10.72 22.39
N ARG A 419 -20.26 -11.08 21.91
CA ARG A 419 -20.43 -11.89 20.70
C ARG A 419 -20.35 -11.09 19.41
N HIS A 420 -20.45 -9.77 19.47
CA HIS A 420 -20.39 -8.93 18.27
C HIS A 420 -19.04 -9.10 17.56
N PRO A 421 -18.99 -9.35 16.22
CA PRO A 421 -17.75 -9.66 15.49
C PRO A 421 -16.66 -8.60 15.63
N SER A 422 -17.01 -7.31 15.80
CA SER A 422 -16.04 -6.25 16.05
C SER A 422 -15.41 -6.28 17.43
N VAL A 423 -16.02 -6.97 18.41
CA VAL A 423 -15.59 -7.03 19.81
C VAL A 423 -15.01 -8.39 20.16
N SER A 424 -15.61 -9.47 19.68
CA SER A 424 -15.21 -10.85 19.96
C SER A 424 -13.72 -11.10 19.68
N SER A 425 -13.16 -12.15 20.29
CA SER A 425 -11.74 -12.50 20.17
C SER A 425 -11.27 -12.60 18.72
N LYS A 426 -10.10 -12.02 18.45
CA LYS A 426 -9.41 -12.05 17.17
C LYS A 426 -8.19 -12.98 17.19
N GLN A 427 -8.10 -13.88 18.19
CA GLN A 427 -6.93 -14.73 18.37
C GLN A 427 -6.59 -15.53 17.11
N PHE A 428 -7.58 -16.07 16.38
CA PHE A 428 -7.36 -16.82 15.16
C PHE A 428 -6.71 -15.96 14.05
N LEU A 429 -7.07 -14.68 13.94
CA LEU A 429 -6.46 -13.75 12.97
C LEU A 429 -5.01 -13.39 13.32
N ILE A 430 -4.69 -13.39 14.62
CA ILE A 430 -3.36 -13.04 15.10
C ILE A 430 -2.40 -14.22 14.96
N THR A 431 -2.88 -15.43 15.20
CA THR A 431 -2.03 -16.64 15.23
C THR A 431 -1.67 -17.20 13.86
N ILE A 432 -2.32 -16.77 12.78
CA ILE A 432 -1.96 -17.17 11.41
C ILE A 432 -0.73 -16.47 10.85
N GLY A 433 -0.41 -15.28 11.37
CA GLY A 433 0.74 -14.47 10.94
C GLY A 433 1.93 -14.63 11.86
N ASP A 434 3.14 -14.52 11.29
CA ASP A 434 4.35 -14.37 12.06
C ASP A 434 4.36 -13.03 12.79
N ARG A 435 4.76 -13.06 14.06
CA ARG A 435 4.75 -11.87 14.94
C ARG A 435 6.15 -11.43 15.36
N SER A 436 7.14 -12.29 15.20
CA SER A 436 8.50 -12.07 15.70
C SER A 436 9.60 -12.34 14.66
N VAL A 437 9.24 -12.72 13.43
CA VAL A 437 10.22 -12.93 12.35
C VAL A 437 11.03 -11.64 12.13
N GLY A 438 12.29 -11.78 11.77
CA GLY A 438 13.22 -10.66 11.63
C GLY A 438 13.85 -10.17 12.96
N GLY A 439 13.35 -10.59 14.12
CA GLY A 439 13.98 -10.40 15.43
C GLY A 439 13.94 -8.99 16.02
N LEU A 440 13.19 -8.06 15.42
CA LEU A 440 13.08 -6.67 15.89
C LEU A 440 11.81 -6.40 16.69
N THR A 441 10.88 -7.35 16.76
CA THR A 441 9.65 -7.19 17.54
C THR A 441 9.94 -7.22 19.03
N VAL A 442 9.64 -6.12 19.72
CA VAL A 442 9.77 -5.99 21.17
C VAL A 442 8.42 -6.28 21.84
N ARG A 443 7.33 -5.89 21.19
CA ARG A 443 5.97 -6.17 21.68
C ARG A 443 5.04 -6.40 20.50
N ASP A 444 4.39 -7.56 20.56
CA ASP A 444 3.32 -7.97 19.64
C ASP A 444 1.94 -7.92 20.34
N GLN A 445 0.95 -8.57 19.78
CA GLN A 445 -0.42 -8.60 20.30
C GLN A 445 -0.56 -9.44 21.58
N MET A 446 0.32 -10.40 21.82
CA MET A 446 0.22 -11.36 22.91
C MET A 446 0.84 -10.84 24.19
N ILE A 447 0.13 -10.95 25.32
CA ILE A 447 0.51 -10.38 26.61
C ILE A 447 0.68 -11.44 27.69
N GLY A 448 1.75 -11.28 28.45
CA GLY A 448 2.03 -12.06 29.66
C GLY A 448 2.29 -13.54 29.40
N ARG A 449 2.42 -14.31 30.49
CA ARG A 449 2.75 -15.74 30.43
C ARG A 449 1.69 -16.61 29.74
N TYR A 450 0.45 -16.14 29.69
CA TYR A 450 -0.67 -16.86 29.05
C TYR A 450 -0.86 -16.50 27.59
N GLN A 451 -0.06 -15.59 27.04
CA GLN A 451 -0.12 -15.15 25.64
C GLN A 451 -1.55 -14.77 25.22
N VAL A 452 -2.15 -13.85 25.95
CA VAL A 452 -3.50 -13.33 25.68
C VAL A 452 -3.41 -12.17 24.68
N PRO A 453 -4.20 -12.15 23.60
CA PRO A 453 -4.12 -11.15 22.54
C PRO A 453 -4.80 -9.82 22.93
N THR A 454 -4.25 -9.11 23.90
CA THR A 454 -4.83 -7.90 24.50
C THR A 454 -3.98 -6.64 24.34
N SER A 455 -2.86 -6.69 23.61
CA SER A 455 -2.05 -5.48 23.34
C SER A 455 -2.77 -4.57 22.35
N ASN A 456 -2.84 -3.27 22.67
CA ASN A 456 -3.41 -2.23 21.81
C ASN A 456 -2.34 -1.46 21.04
N TYR A 457 -1.08 -1.86 21.14
CA TYR A 457 0.03 -1.26 20.41
C TYR A 457 1.09 -2.31 20.09
N ALA A 458 1.86 -2.03 19.04
CA ALA A 458 3.06 -2.78 18.67
C ALA A 458 4.30 -1.95 18.97
N LEU A 459 5.40 -2.61 19.33
CA LEU A 459 6.70 -1.99 19.50
C LEU A 459 7.77 -2.79 18.77
N SER A 460 8.52 -2.12 17.89
CA SER A 460 9.66 -2.68 17.18
C SER A 460 10.93 -1.92 17.55
N SER A 461 12.05 -2.62 17.76
CA SER A 461 13.36 -1.99 17.91
C SER A 461 13.82 -1.35 16.60
N SER A 462 14.55 -0.23 16.68
CA SER A 462 15.12 0.41 15.49
C SER A 462 16.23 -0.43 14.85
N SER A 463 16.97 -1.21 15.63
CA SER A 463 17.97 -2.17 15.17
C SER A 463 18.22 -3.27 16.22
N PHE A 464 19.01 -4.28 15.90
CA PHE A 464 19.38 -5.37 16.82
C PHE A 464 20.17 -4.92 18.06
N ILE A 465 20.83 -3.78 17.98
CA ILE A 465 21.70 -3.26 19.05
C ILE A 465 21.23 -1.90 19.58
N SER A 466 20.14 -1.35 19.03
CA SER A 466 19.53 -0.11 19.52
C SER A 466 18.74 -0.33 20.81
N LYS A 467 18.67 0.71 21.64
CA LYS A 467 17.79 0.81 22.81
C LYS A 467 16.52 1.64 22.52
N ARG A 468 16.29 2.00 21.27
CA ARG A 468 15.14 2.77 20.80
C ARG A 468 14.31 1.96 19.83
N GLY A 469 13.12 2.44 19.55
CA GLY A 469 12.21 1.77 18.63
C GLY A 469 11.01 2.62 18.29
N GLU A 470 10.17 2.09 17.44
CA GLU A 470 8.93 2.68 16.97
C GLU A 470 7.74 2.00 17.63
N VAL A 471 6.82 2.83 18.13
CA VAL A 471 5.53 2.40 18.68
C VAL A 471 4.44 2.75 17.68
N ALA A 472 3.58 1.80 17.40
CA ALA A 472 2.41 1.99 16.55
C ALA A 472 1.14 1.56 17.27
N ALA A 473 0.06 2.32 17.07
CA ALA A 473 -1.28 1.99 17.49
C ALA A 473 -2.26 2.38 16.39
N ILE A 474 -3.37 1.65 16.27
CA ILE A 474 -4.41 1.92 15.30
C ILE A 474 -5.78 1.95 15.97
N GLY A 475 -6.58 2.97 15.64
CA GLY A 475 -7.95 3.12 16.06
C GLY A 475 -8.89 3.27 14.87
N GLU A 476 -10.10 2.73 14.98
CA GLU A 476 -11.09 2.77 13.93
C GLU A 476 -12.50 2.72 14.53
N LYS A 477 -13.38 3.66 14.12
CA LYS A 477 -14.74 3.82 14.63
C LYS A 477 -15.72 4.26 13.53
N PRO A 478 -16.03 3.40 12.56
CA PRO A 478 -16.86 3.77 11.40
C PRO A 478 -18.29 4.15 11.78
N GLN A 479 -18.84 3.56 12.84
CA GLN A 479 -20.21 3.81 13.28
C GLN A 479 -20.43 5.29 13.63
N ILE A 480 -19.46 5.90 14.30
CA ILE A 480 -19.55 7.31 14.70
C ILE A 480 -19.45 8.22 13.47
N ALA A 481 -18.66 7.85 12.46
CA ALA A 481 -18.46 8.66 11.25
C ALA A 481 -19.75 8.93 10.48
N ILE A 482 -20.76 8.05 10.57
CA ILE A 482 -22.06 8.22 9.92
C ILE A 482 -22.80 9.45 10.47
N PHE A 483 -22.66 9.69 11.76
CA PHE A 483 -23.39 10.74 12.48
C PHE A 483 -22.53 11.97 12.75
N ASN A 484 -21.28 11.75 13.13
CA ASN A 484 -20.34 12.82 13.48
C ASN A 484 -18.90 12.45 13.06
N PRO A 485 -18.51 12.81 11.81
CA PRO A 485 -17.15 12.51 11.31
C PRO A 485 -16.04 13.07 12.19
N SER A 486 -16.22 14.26 12.75
CA SER A 486 -15.23 14.89 13.62
C SER A 486 -15.03 14.14 14.94
N ALA A 487 -16.11 13.59 15.52
CA ALA A 487 -16.03 12.75 16.72
C ALA A 487 -15.39 11.38 16.43
N SER A 488 -15.61 10.84 15.24
CA SER A 488 -14.99 9.58 14.78
C SER A 488 -13.47 9.71 14.65
N LEU A 489 -13.00 10.89 14.23
CA LEU A 489 -11.56 11.15 14.07
C LEU A 489 -10.85 11.35 15.41
N ARG A 490 -11.53 11.90 16.41
CA ARG A 490 -11.00 12.10 17.79
C ARG A 490 -11.02 10.83 18.62
#